data_03c948a2cf17326fa60d5ac2fa65ca96
#
_entry.id   03c948a2cf17326fa60d5ac2fa65ca96
#
_cell.length_a   1.000
_cell.length_b   1.000
_cell.length_c   1.000
_cell.angle_alpha   90.00
_cell.angle_beta   90.00
_cell.angle_gamma   90.00
#
_symmetry.space_group_name_H-M   'P 1'
#
loop_
_entity.id
_entity.type
_entity.pdbx_description
1 polymer ?
#
loop_
_entity_poly.entity_id
_entity_poly.type
_entity_poly.pdbx_seq_one_letter_code
_entity_poly.pdbx_strand_id
1 'polypeptide(L)'
;MTGKIMGISSVAITSFSGAMSTFAGQNFGAGNYKRLREGGRIVPLWSGLTTAFLGFCMYMSAKPLIRLFTGDEQTIAYALVCIGLQIPFQWCCCVLNTILNLAYGVGAVKFSTLVNLLMLWAVRIPAAFLISRFYDGHYVTFGVSISFMFGLAASLTFYRSKRWKEIVSKSGEEEGRVFVKRKEGRNAARNTALRQAL
;
A
#
# COMPACT_ATOMS: atom_id res chain seq x y z
N MET A 1 -2.47 24.26 3.60
CA MET A 1 -1.00 24.27 3.43
C MET A 1 -0.36 22.94 3.80
N THR A 2 -0.64 22.37 4.95
CA THR A 2 -0.12 21.05 5.40
C THR A 2 -0.26 19.96 4.34
N GLY A 3 -1.38 19.92 3.60
CA GLY A 3 -1.61 18.94 2.53
C GLY A 3 -0.63 19.01 1.36
N LYS A 4 -0.08 20.18 1.02
CA LYS A 4 0.94 20.31 -0.04
C LYS A 4 2.27 19.69 0.39
N ILE A 5 2.66 19.88 1.65
CA ILE A 5 3.89 19.32 2.22
C ILE A 5 3.74 17.79 2.34
N MET A 6 2.57 17.32 2.81
CA MET A 6 2.25 15.89 2.86
C MET A 6 2.21 15.23 1.47
N GLY A 7 1.90 16.01 0.41
CA GLY A 7 1.94 15.57 -0.98
C GLY A 7 3.30 15.04 -1.41
N ILE A 8 4.40 15.61 -0.92
CA ILE A 8 5.77 15.14 -1.21
C ILE A 8 5.98 13.72 -0.68
N SER A 9 5.55 13.44 0.55
CA SER A 9 5.62 12.08 1.12
C SER A 9 4.71 11.10 0.39
N SER A 10 3.57 11.56 -0.15
CA SER A 10 2.62 10.69 -0.86
C SER A 10 3.19 10.16 -2.18
N VAL A 11 4.09 10.90 -2.83
CA VAL A 11 4.79 10.45 -4.05
C VAL A 11 5.62 9.19 -3.76
N ALA A 12 6.37 9.16 -2.66
CA ALA A 12 7.13 7.99 -2.26
C ALA A 12 6.20 6.79 -2.00
N ILE A 13 5.08 7.00 -1.28
CA ILE A 13 4.10 5.95 -0.98
C ILE A 13 3.50 5.37 -2.26
N THR A 14 3.06 6.21 -3.19
CA THR A 14 2.46 5.76 -4.46
C THR A 14 3.46 5.05 -5.35
N SER A 15 4.73 5.49 -5.36
CA SER A 15 5.80 4.84 -6.12
C SER A 15 6.09 3.42 -5.63
N PHE A 16 6.28 3.23 -4.33
CA PHE A 16 6.48 1.89 -3.73
C PHE A 16 5.27 0.99 -3.93
N SER A 17 4.08 1.54 -3.75
CA SER A 17 2.82 0.81 -3.89
C SER A 17 2.58 0.37 -5.34
N GLY A 18 2.81 1.26 -6.32
CA GLY A 18 2.71 0.94 -7.74
C GLY A 18 3.72 -0.11 -8.18
N ALA A 19 4.99 0.04 -7.78
CA ALA A 19 6.04 -0.93 -8.04
C ALA A 19 5.68 -2.31 -7.45
N MET A 20 5.12 -2.33 -6.23
CA MET A 20 4.70 -3.58 -5.58
C MET A 20 3.56 -4.28 -6.31
N SER A 21 2.55 -3.53 -6.79
CA SER A 21 1.45 -4.08 -7.57
C SER A 21 1.95 -4.73 -8.86
N THR A 22 2.83 -4.03 -9.60
CA THR A 22 3.43 -4.54 -10.84
C THR A 22 4.29 -5.77 -10.58
N PHE A 23 5.16 -5.72 -9.57
CA PHE A 23 5.99 -6.86 -9.15
C PHE A 23 5.14 -8.08 -8.79
N ALA A 24 4.06 -7.87 -8.02
CA ALA A 24 3.15 -8.91 -7.60
C ALA A 24 2.45 -9.56 -8.80
N GLY A 25 1.89 -8.75 -9.71
CA GLY A 25 1.21 -9.25 -10.91
C GLY A 25 2.14 -10.04 -11.83
N GLN A 26 3.35 -9.54 -12.08
CA GLN A 26 4.33 -10.23 -12.93
C GLN A 26 4.78 -11.58 -12.33
N ASN A 27 5.15 -11.62 -11.04
CA ASN A 27 5.62 -12.85 -10.41
C ASN A 27 4.48 -13.85 -10.19
N PHE A 28 3.27 -13.37 -9.94
CA PHE A 28 2.08 -14.18 -9.83
C PHE A 28 1.72 -14.81 -11.18
N GLY A 29 1.66 -14.02 -12.27
CA GLY A 29 1.42 -14.52 -13.63
C GLY A 29 2.51 -15.42 -14.19
N ALA A 30 3.75 -15.31 -13.68
CA ALA A 30 4.87 -16.20 -14.02
C ALA A 30 4.92 -17.47 -13.14
N GLY A 31 4.02 -17.64 -12.15
CA GLY A 31 4.05 -18.78 -11.22
C GLY A 31 5.19 -18.74 -10.18
N ASN A 32 5.89 -17.61 -10.06
CA ASN A 32 7.06 -17.46 -9.17
C ASN A 32 6.66 -17.11 -7.73
N TYR A 33 5.89 -17.98 -7.07
CA TYR A 33 5.35 -17.76 -5.73
C TYR A 33 6.40 -17.57 -4.63
N LYS A 34 7.57 -18.21 -4.78
CA LYS A 34 8.69 -18.04 -3.86
C LYS A 34 9.16 -16.58 -3.86
N ARG A 35 9.40 -16.05 -5.05
CA ARG A 35 9.83 -14.66 -5.24
C ARG A 35 8.76 -13.66 -4.79
N LEU A 36 7.50 -13.95 -5.08
CA LEU A 36 6.35 -13.14 -4.61
C LEU A 36 6.33 -13.05 -3.09
N ARG A 37 6.56 -14.16 -2.38
CA ARG A 37 6.57 -14.21 -0.92
C ARG A 37 7.77 -13.50 -0.32
N GLU A 38 8.93 -13.62 -0.91
CA GLU A 38 10.15 -12.92 -0.49
C GLU A 38 9.99 -11.41 -0.69
N GLY A 39 9.56 -10.96 -1.87
CA GLY A 39 9.28 -9.56 -2.16
C GLY A 39 8.19 -8.98 -1.27
N GLY A 40 7.13 -9.74 -0.98
CA GLY A 40 6.06 -9.35 -0.07
C GLY A 40 6.50 -9.14 1.39
N ARG A 41 7.68 -9.60 1.78
CA ARG A 41 8.30 -9.33 3.08
C ARG A 41 9.31 -8.19 3.03
N ILE A 42 10.15 -8.19 2.01
CA ILE A 42 11.29 -7.28 1.89
C ILE A 42 10.81 -5.88 1.49
N VAL A 43 9.95 -5.78 0.47
CA VAL A 43 9.53 -4.48 -0.08
C VAL A 43 8.76 -3.62 0.94
N PRO A 44 7.78 -4.14 1.72
CA PRO A 44 7.13 -3.34 2.76
C PRO A 44 8.09 -2.84 3.84
N LEU A 45 9.11 -3.62 4.22
CA LEU A 45 10.12 -3.19 5.19
C LEU A 45 10.95 -2.03 4.64
N TRP A 46 11.48 -2.16 3.43
CA TRP A 46 12.26 -1.09 2.80
C TRP A 46 11.42 0.15 2.52
N SER A 47 10.17 -0.01 2.08
CA SER A 47 9.27 1.12 1.87
C SER A 47 8.98 1.88 3.17
N GLY A 48 8.80 1.16 4.27
CA GLY A 48 8.62 1.74 5.60
C GLY A 48 9.86 2.50 6.08
N LEU A 49 11.06 1.89 5.97
CA LEU A 49 12.33 2.52 6.34
C LEU A 49 12.62 3.78 5.53
N THR A 50 12.46 3.69 4.20
CA THR A 50 12.66 4.84 3.31
C THR A 50 11.69 5.98 3.63
N THR A 51 10.41 5.65 3.87
CA THR A 51 9.40 6.66 4.21
C THR A 51 9.63 7.26 5.60
N ALA A 52 10.09 6.46 6.56
CA ALA A 52 10.46 6.95 7.88
C ALA A 52 11.65 7.92 7.81
N PHE A 53 12.67 7.58 7.01
CA PHE A 53 13.83 8.46 6.78
C PHE A 53 13.43 9.78 6.09
N LEU A 54 12.64 9.69 5.01
CA LEU A 54 12.11 10.88 4.33
C LEU A 54 11.24 11.73 5.26
N GLY A 55 10.39 11.11 6.07
CA GLY A 55 9.58 11.78 7.07
C GLY A 55 10.44 12.50 8.12
N PHE A 56 11.52 11.90 8.58
CA PHE A 56 12.47 12.53 9.48
C PHE A 56 13.12 13.76 8.84
N CYS A 57 13.62 13.65 7.62
CA CYS A 57 14.19 14.79 6.88
C CYS A 57 13.13 15.91 6.69
N MET A 58 11.90 15.56 6.36
CA MET A 58 10.80 16.53 6.21
C MET A 58 10.46 17.21 7.55
N TYR A 59 10.46 16.48 8.65
CA TYR A 59 10.21 17.04 9.98
C TYR A 59 11.29 18.06 10.36
N MET A 60 12.56 17.74 10.13
CA MET A 60 13.67 18.67 10.36
C MET A 60 13.58 19.93 9.48
N SER A 61 13.09 19.79 8.26
CA SER A 61 12.92 20.89 7.30
C SER A 61 11.53 21.53 7.34
N ALA A 62 10.64 21.11 8.25
CA ALA A 62 9.24 21.53 8.25
C ALA A 62 9.09 23.05 8.42
N LYS A 63 9.82 23.66 9.37
CA LYS A 63 9.73 25.10 9.66
C LYS A 63 10.13 25.98 8.47
N PRO A 64 11.31 25.78 7.83
CA PRO A 64 11.66 26.56 6.63
C PRO A 64 10.73 26.28 5.47
N LEU A 65 10.27 25.03 5.27
CA LEU A 65 9.32 24.69 4.21
C LEU A 65 7.97 25.41 4.37
N ILE A 66 7.44 25.49 5.61
CA ILE A 66 6.18 26.20 5.86
C ILE A 66 6.34 27.69 5.61
N ARG A 67 7.47 28.28 6.01
CA ARG A 67 7.77 29.71 5.81
C ARG A 67 7.80 30.12 4.34
N LEU A 68 8.11 29.21 3.42
CA LEU A 68 8.01 29.49 1.97
C LEU A 68 6.56 29.73 1.51
N PHE A 69 5.57 29.22 2.26
CA PHE A 69 4.16 29.31 1.88
C PHE A 69 3.37 30.35 2.67
N THR A 70 3.85 30.76 3.85
CA THR A 70 3.18 31.75 4.70
C THR A 70 4.15 32.42 5.64
N GLY A 71 3.92 33.73 5.87
CA GLY A 71 4.63 34.52 6.88
C GLY A 71 3.90 34.64 8.21
N ASP A 72 2.68 34.07 8.33
CA ASP A 72 1.87 34.14 9.54
C ASP A 72 2.34 33.11 10.58
N GLU A 73 2.86 33.59 11.69
CA GLU A 73 3.43 32.75 12.77
C GLU A 73 2.36 31.84 13.43
N GLN A 74 1.10 32.25 13.48
CA GLN A 74 0.03 31.38 14.02
C GLN A 74 -0.23 30.20 13.09
N THR A 75 -0.31 30.45 11.78
CA THR A 75 -0.47 29.40 10.78
C THR A 75 0.72 28.46 10.75
N ILE A 76 1.94 28.98 10.95
CA ILE A 76 3.17 28.15 11.04
C ILE A 76 3.10 27.21 12.25
N ALA A 77 2.74 27.74 13.42
CA ALA A 77 2.60 26.94 14.65
C ALA A 77 1.57 25.82 14.49
N TYR A 78 0.42 26.11 13.93
CA TYR A 78 -0.62 25.12 13.61
C TYR A 78 -0.13 24.04 12.66
N ALA A 79 0.53 24.43 11.58
CA ALA A 79 1.05 23.50 10.58
C ALA A 79 2.11 22.57 11.18
N LEU A 80 2.99 23.09 12.05
CA LEU A 80 4.01 22.29 12.74
C LEU A 80 3.40 21.21 13.65
N VAL A 81 2.35 21.56 14.40
CA VAL A 81 1.63 20.58 15.23
C VAL A 81 1.00 19.48 14.36
N CYS A 82 0.29 19.85 13.28
CA CYS A 82 -0.30 18.88 12.37
C CYS A 82 0.73 17.95 11.71
N ILE A 83 1.86 18.51 11.29
CA ILE A 83 2.97 17.75 10.69
C ILE A 83 3.60 16.83 11.72
N GLY A 84 3.86 17.33 12.93
CA GLY A 84 4.43 16.55 14.03
C GLY A 84 3.56 15.36 14.44
N LEU A 85 2.24 15.50 14.35
CA LEU A 85 1.28 14.42 14.64
C LEU A 85 1.15 13.40 13.51
N GLN A 86 1.39 13.77 12.25
CA GLN A 86 1.21 12.90 11.09
C GLN A 86 2.48 12.17 10.64
N ILE A 87 3.62 12.88 10.62
CA ILE A 87 4.88 12.31 10.08
C ILE A 87 5.29 11.01 10.78
N PRO A 88 5.23 10.88 12.13
CA PRO A 88 5.62 9.64 12.79
C PRO A 88 4.84 8.40 12.35
N PHE A 89 3.64 8.59 11.80
CA PHE A 89 2.77 7.49 11.35
C PHE A 89 2.78 7.27 9.84
N GLN A 90 3.51 8.10 9.09
CA GLN A 90 3.56 8.04 7.63
C GLN A 90 4.16 6.73 7.10
N TRP A 91 5.15 6.17 7.82
CA TRP A 91 5.72 4.86 7.48
C TRP A 91 4.69 3.73 7.60
N CYS A 92 3.78 3.80 8.59
CA CYS A 92 2.67 2.85 8.71
C CYS A 92 1.76 2.88 7.48
N CYS A 93 1.47 4.10 6.98
CA CYS A 93 0.70 4.30 5.76
C CYS A 93 1.40 3.66 4.55
N CYS A 94 2.71 3.83 4.42
CA CYS A 94 3.48 3.27 3.31
C CYS A 94 3.48 1.74 3.33
N VAL A 95 3.78 1.13 4.47
CA VAL A 95 3.76 -0.33 4.66
C VAL A 95 2.37 -0.90 4.36
N LEU A 96 1.31 -0.28 4.92
CA LEU A 96 -0.07 -0.64 4.65
C LEU A 96 -0.38 -0.65 3.15
N ASN A 97 -0.12 0.48 2.47
CA ASN A 97 -0.40 0.60 1.03
C ASN A 97 0.40 -0.41 0.20
N THR A 98 1.65 -0.67 0.56
CA THR A 98 2.49 -1.66 -0.12
C THR A 98 1.90 -3.08 0.00
N ILE A 99 1.41 -3.47 1.19
CA ILE A 99 0.75 -4.76 1.41
C ILE A 99 -0.59 -4.86 0.67
N LEU A 100 -1.40 -3.78 0.67
CA LEU A 100 -2.66 -3.75 -0.07
C LEU A 100 -2.43 -3.86 -1.58
N ASN A 101 -1.40 -3.19 -2.10
CA ASN A 101 -1.03 -3.27 -3.51
C ASN A 101 -0.42 -4.64 -3.89
N LEU A 102 0.24 -5.33 -2.98
CA LEU A 102 0.57 -6.75 -3.16
C LEU A 102 -0.69 -7.58 -3.37
N ALA A 103 -1.71 -7.37 -2.54
CA ALA A 103 -2.99 -8.07 -2.66
C ALA A 103 -3.74 -7.70 -3.97
N TYR A 104 -3.68 -6.46 -4.41
CA TYR A 104 -4.20 -6.05 -5.72
C TYR A 104 -3.48 -6.78 -6.87
N GLY A 105 -2.16 -6.84 -6.83
CA GLY A 105 -1.36 -7.48 -7.88
C GLY A 105 -1.62 -8.97 -8.06
N VAL A 106 -2.03 -9.69 -7.00
CA VAL A 106 -2.42 -11.12 -7.07
C VAL A 106 -3.92 -11.33 -7.29
N GLY A 107 -4.67 -10.27 -7.59
CA GLY A 107 -6.11 -10.37 -7.87
C GLY A 107 -7.03 -10.39 -6.63
N ALA A 108 -6.49 -10.26 -5.41
CA ALA A 108 -7.29 -10.19 -4.19
C ALA A 108 -7.91 -8.78 -3.97
N VAL A 109 -8.49 -8.22 -5.04
CA VAL A 109 -9.03 -6.85 -5.10
C VAL A 109 -10.10 -6.61 -4.04
N LYS A 110 -11.04 -7.56 -3.87
CA LYS A 110 -12.15 -7.45 -2.89
C LYS A 110 -11.64 -7.18 -1.47
N PHE A 111 -10.58 -7.87 -1.07
CA PHE A 111 -9.99 -7.68 0.25
C PHE A 111 -9.38 -6.29 0.41
N SER A 112 -8.54 -5.86 -0.53
CA SER A 112 -7.88 -4.56 -0.46
C SER A 112 -8.89 -3.40 -0.48
N THR A 113 -9.93 -3.51 -1.32
CA THR A 113 -11.01 -2.54 -1.36
C THR A 113 -11.79 -2.49 -0.05
N LEU A 114 -12.11 -3.65 0.53
CA LEU A 114 -12.82 -3.73 1.82
C LEU A 114 -12.01 -3.10 2.95
N VAL A 115 -10.71 -3.38 3.03
CA VAL A 115 -9.83 -2.77 4.05
C VAL A 115 -9.77 -1.26 3.90
N ASN A 116 -9.59 -0.75 2.67
CA ASN A 116 -9.59 0.68 2.41
C ASN A 116 -10.93 1.34 2.79
N LEU A 117 -12.05 0.70 2.45
CA LEU A 117 -13.38 1.21 2.77
C LEU A 117 -13.61 1.25 4.29
N LEU A 118 -13.30 0.16 4.99
CA LEU A 118 -13.43 0.09 6.45
C LEU A 118 -12.51 1.10 7.15
N MET A 119 -11.29 1.26 6.68
CA MET A 119 -10.35 2.22 7.24
C MET A 119 -10.86 3.66 7.09
N LEU A 120 -11.44 4.00 5.93
CA LEU A 120 -11.95 5.34 5.67
C LEU A 120 -13.26 5.60 6.42
N TRP A 121 -14.24 4.71 6.31
CA TRP A 121 -15.60 4.93 6.81
C TRP A 121 -15.77 4.53 8.28
N ALA A 122 -15.27 3.36 8.67
CA ALA A 122 -15.50 2.81 10.01
C ALA A 122 -14.50 3.32 11.06
N VAL A 123 -13.30 3.74 10.64
CA VAL A 123 -12.26 4.18 11.59
C VAL A 123 -12.03 5.69 11.49
N ARG A 124 -11.73 6.20 10.29
CA ARG A 124 -11.30 7.59 10.12
C ARG A 124 -12.42 8.61 10.41
N ILE A 125 -13.65 8.35 9.92
CA ILE A 125 -14.76 9.26 10.13
C ILE A 125 -15.20 9.30 11.60
N PRO A 126 -15.45 8.16 12.29
CA PRO A 126 -15.80 8.18 13.71
C PRO A 126 -14.68 8.73 14.59
N ALA A 127 -13.41 8.40 14.30
CA ALA A 127 -12.28 8.94 15.03
C ALA A 127 -12.19 10.47 14.90
N ALA A 128 -12.33 11.00 13.67
CA ALA A 128 -12.33 12.44 13.43
C ALA A 128 -13.50 13.13 14.16
N PHE A 129 -14.69 12.54 14.14
CA PHE A 129 -15.87 13.05 14.83
C PHE A 129 -15.68 13.07 16.35
N LEU A 130 -15.20 11.99 16.95
CA LEU A 130 -14.93 11.91 18.39
C LEU A 130 -13.88 12.94 18.82
N ILE A 131 -12.77 13.03 18.07
CA ILE A 131 -11.68 13.96 18.38
C ILE A 131 -12.18 15.41 18.28
N SER A 132 -12.95 15.75 17.25
CA SER A 132 -13.47 17.12 17.06
C SER A 132 -14.44 17.55 18.16
N ARG A 133 -15.08 16.59 18.86
CA ARG A 133 -16.02 16.90 19.96
C ARG A 133 -15.32 17.12 21.30
N PHE A 134 -14.15 16.51 21.52
CA PHE A 134 -13.46 16.56 22.81
C PHE A 134 -12.17 17.40 22.78
N TYR A 135 -11.64 17.69 21.61
CA TYR A 135 -10.36 18.38 21.43
C TYR A 135 -10.44 19.44 20.32
N ASP A 136 -9.50 20.37 20.33
CA ASP A 136 -9.39 21.41 19.30
C ASP A 136 -9.16 20.82 17.90
N GLY A 137 -9.57 21.58 16.87
CA GLY A 137 -9.58 21.13 15.47
C GLY A 137 -8.27 20.60 14.90
N HIS A 138 -7.10 20.96 15.47
CA HIS A 138 -5.80 20.45 15.02
C HIS A 138 -5.60 18.98 15.37
N TYR A 139 -6.18 18.50 16.46
CA TYR A 139 -6.08 17.08 16.85
C TYR A 139 -6.92 16.14 15.98
N VAL A 140 -7.83 16.65 15.16
CA VAL A 140 -8.58 15.85 14.18
C VAL A 140 -7.64 15.12 13.22
N THR A 141 -6.47 15.73 12.94
CA THR A 141 -5.42 15.12 12.14
C THR A 141 -4.88 13.82 12.74
N PHE A 142 -4.95 13.66 14.06
CA PHE A 142 -4.53 12.43 14.74
C PHE A 142 -5.46 11.25 14.44
N GLY A 143 -6.74 11.50 14.11
CA GLY A 143 -7.68 10.47 13.65
C GLY A 143 -7.21 9.77 12.36
N VAL A 144 -6.48 10.50 11.50
CA VAL A 144 -5.85 9.93 10.30
C VAL A 144 -4.77 8.93 10.69
N SER A 145 -3.93 9.28 11.69
CA SER A 145 -2.84 8.42 12.18
C SER A 145 -3.36 7.13 12.81
N ILE A 146 -4.44 7.22 13.60
CA ILE A 146 -5.12 6.05 14.18
C ILE A 146 -5.62 5.11 13.07
N SER A 147 -6.23 5.66 12.00
CA SER A 147 -6.72 4.85 10.89
C SER A 147 -5.60 4.10 10.16
N PHE A 148 -4.40 4.68 10.05
CA PHE A 148 -3.24 4.00 9.46
C PHE A 148 -2.76 2.83 10.33
N MET A 149 -2.72 2.99 11.65
CA MET A 149 -2.36 1.89 12.57
C MET A 149 -3.36 0.74 12.49
N PHE A 150 -4.65 1.05 12.49
CA PHE A 150 -5.71 0.04 12.34
C PHE A 150 -5.60 -0.69 11.00
N GLY A 151 -5.45 0.05 9.89
CA GLY A 151 -5.28 -0.52 8.57
C GLY A 151 -4.04 -1.40 8.46
N LEU A 152 -2.92 -0.98 9.07
CA LEU A 152 -1.68 -1.77 9.11
C LEU A 152 -1.89 -3.08 9.88
N ALA A 153 -2.53 -3.03 11.06
CA ALA A 153 -2.85 -4.22 11.84
C ALA A 153 -3.75 -5.19 11.06
N ALA A 154 -4.79 -4.68 10.39
CA ALA A 154 -5.69 -5.48 9.56
C ALA A 154 -4.96 -6.12 8.37
N SER A 155 -4.09 -5.38 7.66
CA SER A 155 -3.33 -5.90 6.52
C SER A 155 -2.27 -6.92 6.92
N LEU A 156 -1.57 -6.73 8.05
CA LEU A 156 -0.62 -7.70 8.59
C LEU A 156 -1.30 -8.99 9.04
N THR A 157 -2.47 -8.88 9.68
CA THR A 157 -3.26 -10.04 10.09
C THR A 157 -3.70 -10.86 8.89
N PHE A 158 -4.14 -10.19 7.82
CA PHE A 158 -4.47 -10.87 6.58
C PHE A 158 -3.25 -11.52 5.92
N TYR A 159 -2.12 -10.81 5.83
CA TYR A 159 -0.89 -11.36 5.25
C TYR A 159 -0.38 -12.60 5.99
N ARG A 160 -0.59 -12.67 7.32
CA ARG A 160 -0.29 -13.85 8.15
C ARG A 160 -1.35 -14.95 8.06
N SER A 161 -2.55 -14.65 7.61
CA SER A 161 -3.71 -15.53 7.55
C SER A 161 -3.47 -16.72 6.60
N LYS A 162 -4.14 -17.86 6.92
CA LYS A 162 -4.21 -19.01 6.02
C LYS A 162 -4.88 -18.66 4.69
N ARG A 163 -5.83 -17.71 4.68
CA ARG A 163 -6.51 -17.23 3.46
C ARG A 163 -5.55 -16.64 2.43
N TRP A 164 -4.55 -15.88 2.85
CA TRP A 164 -3.51 -15.40 1.95
C TRP A 164 -2.76 -16.55 1.28
N LYS A 165 -2.37 -17.56 2.07
CA LYS A 165 -1.66 -18.74 1.58
C LYS A 165 -2.53 -19.55 0.61
N GLU A 166 -3.83 -19.68 0.87
CA GLU A 166 -4.79 -20.38 0.00
C GLU A 166 -5.04 -19.62 -1.31
N ILE A 167 -5.15 -18.29 -1.28
CA ILE A 167 -5.28 -17.48 -2.49
C ILE A 167 -4.07 -17.69 -3.40
N VAL A 168 -2.88 -17.58 -2.84
CA VAL A 168 -1.62 -17.79 -3.58
C VAL A 168 -1.49 -19.23 -4.09
N SER A 169 -1.93 -20.23 -3.32
CA SER A 169 -1.87 -21.66 -3.69
C SER A 169 -2.90 -22.02 -4.76
N LYS A 170 -4.18 -21.65 -4.59
CA LYS A 170 -5.25 -21.99 -5.55
C LYS A 170 -5.07 -21.34 -6.91
N SER A 171 -4.66 -20.10 -6.91
CA SER A 171 -4.36 -19.40 -8.16
C SER A 171 -3.16 -20.00 -8.88
N GLY A 172 -2.18 -20.53 -8.14
CA GLY A 172 -1.06 -21.27 -8.72
C GLY A 172 -1.47 -22.56 -9.42
N GLU A 173 -2.43 -23.26 -8.86
CA GLU A 173 -2.96 -24.49 -9.47
C GLU A 173 -3.79 -24.20 -10.73
N GLU A 174 -4.61 -23.14 -10.72
CA GLU A 174 -5.40 -22.75 -11.88
C GLU A 174 -4.55 -22.26 -13.05
N GLU A 175 -3.52 -21.44 -12.79
CA GLU A 175 -2.59 -21.01 -13.83
C GLU A 175 -1.75 -22.16 -14.35
N GLY A 176 -1.31 -23.08 -13.50
CA GLY A 176 -0.63 -24.31 -13.92
C GLY A 176 -1.48 -25.11 -14.91
N ARG A 177 -2.80 -25.27 -14.65
CA ARG A 177 -3.74 -25.94 -15.56
C ARG A 177 -3.92 -25.21 -16.88
N VAL A 178 -4.05 -23.89 -16.85
CA VAL A 178 -4.19 -23.05 -18.05
C VAL A 178 -2.91 -23.10 -18.90
N PHE A 179 -1.74 -23.05 -18.27
CA PHE A 179 -0.46 -23.13 -18.99
C PHE A 179 -0.26 -24.48 -19.66
N VAL A 180 -0.60 -25.58 -18.99
CA VAL A 180 -0.55 -26.94 -19.56
C VAL A 180 -1.48 -27.05 -20.76
N LYS A 181 -2.75 -26.62 -20.64
CA LYS A 181 -3.71 -26.60 -21.77
C LYS A 181 -3.21 -25.78 -22.97
N ARG A 182 -2.61 -24.62 -22.71
CA ARG A 182 -2.04 -23.77 -23.77
C ARG A 182 -0.85 -24.42 -24.47
N LYS A 183 -0.02 -25.14 -23.73
CA LYS A 183 1.14 -25.88 -24.28
C LYS A 183 0.68 -27.08 -25.13
N GLU A 184 -0.32 -27.81 -24.66
CA GLU A 184 -0.95 -28.91 -25.39
C GLU A 184 -1.60 -28.43 -26.68
N GLY A 185 -2.37 -27.33 -26.65
CA GLY A 185 -2.99 -26.73 -27.83
C GLY A 185 -1.96 -26.27 -28.87
N ARG A 186 -0.83 -25.67 -28.44
CA ARG A 186 0.27 -25.30 -29.34
C ARG A 186 0.94 -26.50 -29.98
N ASN A 187 1.17 -27.56 -29.21
CA ASN A 187 1.76 -28.78 -29.72
C ASN A 187 0.83 -29.51 -30.71
N ALA A 188 -0.47 -29.53 -30.43
CA ALA A 188 -1.47 -30.08 -31.35
C ALA A 188 -1.51 -29.30 -32.66
N ALA A 189 -1.58 -27.95 -32.60
CA ALA A 189 -1.58 -27.10 -33.79
C ALA A 189 -0.28 -27.28 -34.63
N ARG A 190 0.89 -27.39 -33.96
CA ARG A 190 2.17 -27.64 -34.63
C ARG A 190 2.21 -28.99 -35.33
N ASN A 191 1.66 -30.04 -34.68
CA ASN A 191 1.62 -31.38 -35.24
C ASN A 191 0.64 -31.46 -36.44
N THR A 192 -0.47 -30.71 -36.39
CA THR A 192 -1.42 -30.60 -37.51
C THR A 192 -0.79 -29.90 -38.72
N ALA A 193 -0.07 -28.77 -38.45
CA ALA A 193 0.66 -28.07 -39.50
C ALA A 193 1.76 -28.90 -40.17
N LEU A 194 2.49 -29.72 -39.40
CA LEU A 194 3.50 -30.64 -39.91
C LEU A 194 2.86 -31.75 -40.77
N ARG A 195 1.67 -32.25 -40.41
CA ARG A 195 0.97 -33.28 -41.21
C ARG A 195 0.36 -32.73 -42.52
N GLN A 196 0.09 -31.42 -42.57
CA GLN A 196 -0.41 -30.78 -43.82
C GLN A 196 0.73 -30.38 -44.77
N ALA A 197 1.96 -30.32 -44.29
CA ALA A 197 3.16 -29.96 -45.05
C ALA A 197 3.89 -31.17 -45.62
N LEU A 198 3.51 -32.40 -45.24
CA LEU A 198 3.97 -33.69 -45.79
C LEU A 198 2.94 -34.25 -46.75
#